data_399bde7616da52f797539baa1d290dd7
#
_entry.id   399bde7616da52f797539baa1d290dd7
#
_cell.length_a   1.000
_cell.length_b   1.000
_cell.length_c   1.000
_cell.angle_alpha   90.00
_cell.angle_beta   90.00
_cell.angle_gamma   90.00
#
_symmetry.space_group_name_H-M   'P 1'
#
loop_
_entity.id
_entity.type
_entity.pdbx_description
1 polymer ?
#
loop_
_entity_poly.entity_id
_entity_poly.type
_entity_poly.pdbx_seq_one_letter_code
_entity_poly.pdbx_strand_id
1 'polypeptide(L)'
;MTPPLTDFIDRAQRLFVLTGAGCSTASGIPDYRDADGQWKRTPPVTYQAFMGEAATRQRYWARSLLGWPRFGLARPNGTHQALAALESRGKLQVLLTQNVDGLHQRAGSHNVIDLHGRLDQVRCMGCERRSGREAFQQRLLDANPGWDALEAGIAPDGDADLETDFSSFVVPDCPSCGALLKPDVVFFGENVPRERVAAVHDHLQQADAVLVVGSSLMVYSGFRFVQAAAKAGLPVVALNRGRTRADDLLLFKDERDCAEALATWAAR
;
A
#
# COMPACT_ATOMS: atom_id res chain seq x y z
N MET A 1 24.45 9.76 22.63
CA MET A 1 22.99 9.96 22.87
C MET A 1 22.25 9.03 21.96
N THR A 2 21.25 8.30 22.46
CA THR A 2 20.36 7.45 21.64
C THR A 2 19.58 8.33 20.67
N PRO A 3 19.42 7.94 19.39
CA PRO A 3 18.58 8.69 18.46
C PRO A 3 17.14 8.82 18.99
N PRO A 4 16.49 9.98 18.87
CA PRO A 4 15.12 10.20 19.38
C PRO A 4 14.12 9.14 18.95
N LEU A 5 14.22 8.62 17.70
CA LEU A 5 13.35 7.56 17.18
C LEU A 5 13.51 6.25 17.98
N THR A 6 14.75 5.86 18.29
CA THR A 6 15.02 4.64 19.05
C THR A 6 14.44 4.73 20.46
N ASP A 7 14.64 5.87 21.15
CA ASP A 7 14.05 6.11 22.48
C ASP A 7 12.53 6.09 22.44
N PHE A 8 11.92 6.64 21.40
CA PHE A 8 10.47 6.61 21.18
C PHE A 8 9.95 5.18 21.08
N ILE A 9 10.58 4.35 20.22
CA ILE A 9 10.20 2.95 20.02
C ILE A 9 10.41 2.14 21.32
N ASP A 10 11.51 2.36 22.05
CA ASP A 10 11.82 1.64 23.28
C ASP A 10 10.77 1.89 24.38
N ARG A 11 10.28 3.13 24.48
CA ARG A 11 9.26 3.51 25.47
C ARG A 11 7.87 2.95 25.15
N ALA A 12 7.52 2.82 23.85
CA ALA A 12 6.24 2.26 23.45
C ALA A 12 6.15 0.77 23.81
N GLN A 13 4.98 0.34 24.28
CA GLN A 13 4.68 -1.06 24.56
C GLN A 13 3.69 -1.64 23.54
N ARG A 14 2.86 -0.80 22.93
CA ARG A 14 1.81 -1.16 21.97
C ARG A 14 1.80 -0.15 20.84
N LEU A 15 2.85 -0.21 20.01
CA LEU A 15 3.04 0.73 18.92
C LEU A 15 2.06 0.48 17.78
N PHE A 16 1.29 1.49 17.40
CA PHE A 16 0.51 1.49 16.16
C PHE A 16 1.41 2.01 15.05
N VAL A 17 1.73 1.17 14.06
CA VAL A 17 2.56 1.56 12.91
C VAL A 17 1.68 1.78 11.70
N LEU A 18 1.82 2.95 11.01
CA LEU A 18 1.17 3.24 9.74
C LEU A 18 2.23 3.40 8.65
N THR A 19 2.14 2.60 7.58
CA THR A 19 3.11 2.63 6.49
C THR A 19 2.52 3.12 5.17
N GLY A 20 3.36 3.65 4.28
CA GLY A 20 3.00 4.09 2.94
C GLY A 20 4.08 3.77 1.90
N ALA A 21 3.93 4.30 0.68
CA ALA A 21 4.72 3.93 -0.49
C ALA A 21 6.24 4.14 -0.31
N GLY A 22 6.66 5.10 0.52
CA GLY A 22 8.06 5.33 0.85
C GLY A 22 8.76 4.13 1.51
N CYS A 23 8.00 3.19 2.12
CA CYS A 23 8.56 1.94 2.64
C CYS A 23 9.03 0.99 1.53
N SER A 24 8.44 1.07 0.32
CA SER A 24 8.64 0.11 -0.76
C SER A 24 9.55 0.62 -1.87
N THR A 25 10.02 1.88 -1.82
CA THR A 25 10.91 2.45 -2.84
C THR A 25 12.21 1.68 -2.98
N ALA A 26 12.83 1.27 -1.88
CA ALA A 26 14.02 0.43 -1.87
C ALA A 26 13.76 -1.02 -2.33
N SER A 27 12.50 -1.42 -2.52
CA SER A 27 12.07 -2.69 -3.12
C SER A 27 11.82 -2.59 -4.63
N GLY A 28 12.09 -1.42 -5.24
CA GLY A 28 11.86 -1.17 -6.66
C GLY A 28 10.44 -0.77 -7.02
N ILE A 29 9.56 -0.53 -6.03
CA ILE A 29 8.20 0.00 -6.25
C ILE A 29 8.25 1.51 -6.06
N PRO A 30 8.04 2.32 -7.12
CA PRO A 30 8.13 3.77 -7.00
C PRO A 30 6.98 4.32 -6.13
N ASP A 31 7.22 5.46 -5.51
CA ASP A 31 6.21 6.20 -4.77
C ASP A 31 5.38 7.11 -5.69
N TYR A 32 4.18 7.49 -5.23
CA TYR A 32 3.24 8.29 -6.01
C TYR A 32 3.55 9.79 -6.02
N ARG A 33 4.23 10.27 -4.97
CA ARG A 33 4.38 11.70 -4.69
C ARG A 33 5.83 12.07 -4.46
N ASP A 34 6.15 13.32 -4.78
CA ASP A 34 7.45 13.93 -4.49
C ASP A 34 7.55 14.41 -3.02
N ALA A 35 8.67 15.06 -2.68
CA ALA A 35 8.94 15.58 -1.33
C ALA A 35 7.94 16.67 -0.90
N ASP A 36 7.31 17.36 -1.83
CA ASP A 36 6.30 18.41 -1.59
C ASP A 36 4.88 17.84 -1.52
N GLY A 37 4.72 16.51 -1.73
CA GLY A 37 3.43 15.82 -1.73
C GLY A 37 2.66 15.94 -3.05
N GLN A 38 3.29 16.42 -4.12
CA GLN A 38 2.67 16.51 -5.45
C GLN A 38 2.74 15.16 -6.19
N TRP A 39 1.80 14.93 -7.09
CA TRP A 39 1.80 13.73 -7.93
C TRP A 39 2.99 13.72 -8.87
N LYS A 40 3.77 12.64 -8.87
CA LYS A 40 4.89 12.42 -9.82
C LYS A 40 4.41 12.05 -11.23
N ARG A 41 3.17 11.55 -11.35
CA ARG A 41 2.56 11.06 -12.60
C ARG A 41 1.06 11.38 -12.61
N THR A 42 0.39 11.06 -13.73
CA THR A 42 -1.07 11.10 -13.83
C THR A 42 -1.70 10.33 -12.67
N PRO A 43 -2.73 10.89 -11.99
CA PRO A 43 -3.43 10.21 -10.93
C PRO A 43 -3.95 8.84 -11.36
N PRO A 44 -3.94 7.84 -10.46
CA PRO A 44 -4.45 6.50 -10.75
C PRO A 44 -5.93 6.49 -11.14
N VAL A 45 -6.36 5.40 -11.79
CA VAL A 45 -7.75 5.18 -12.19
C VAL A 45 -8.70 5.28 -10.99
N THR A 46 -9.82 5.99 -11.17
CA THR A 46 -10.86 6.09 -10.14
C THR A 46 -11.80 4.88 -10.19
N TYR A 47 -12.45 4.58 -9.07
CA TYR A 47 -13.46 3.53 -8.98
C TYR A 47 -14.60 3.73 -9.99
N GLN A 48 -15.09 4.96 -10.09
CA GLN A 48 -16.21 5.31 -10.98
C GLN A 48 -15.84 5.07 -12.45
N ALA A 49 -14.65 5.50 -12.89
CA ALA A 49 -14.20 5.28 -14.26
C ALA A 49 -13.98 3.77 -14.54
N PHE A 50 -13.37 3.04 -13.60
CA PHE A 50 -13.17 1.60 -13.75
C PHE A 50 -14.51 0.84 -13.86
N MET A 51 -15.48 1.16 -13.00
CA MET A 51 -16.79 0.47 -13.01
C MET A 51 -17.67 0.87 -14.19
N GLY A 52 -17.63 2.16 -14.60
CA GLY A 52 -18.51 2.70 -15.62
C GLY A 52 -18.04 2.47 -17.06
N GLU A 53 -16.73 2.38 -17.32
CA GLU A 53 -16.18 2.46 -18.67
C GLU A 53 -15.41 1.19 -19.05
N ALA A 54 -15.80 0.53 -20.12
CA ALA A 54 -15.10 -0.65 -20.63
C ALA A 54 -13.68 -0.33 -21.10
N ALA A 55 -13.47 0.80 -21.79
CA ALA A 55 -12.18 1.25 -22.26
C ALA A 55 -11.20 1.51 -21.10
N THR A 56 -11.67 2.06 -19.97
CA THR A 56 -10.88 2.24 -18.77
C THR A 56 -10.44 0.91 -18.17
N ARG A 57 -11.31 -0.12 -18.15
CA ARG A 57 -10.94 -1.48 -17.70
C ARG A 57 -9.96 -2.17 -18.63
N GLN A 58 -10.13 -2.04 -19.94
CA GLN A 58 -9.19 -2.57 -20.95
C GLN A 58 -7.80 -1.98 -20.74
N ARG A 59 -7.69 -0.66 -20.68
CA ARG A 59 -6.43 0.04 -20.42
C ARG A 59 -5.80 -0.39 -19.08
N TYR A 60 -6.59 -0.42 -18.01
CA TYR A 60 -6.11 -0.83 -16.68
C TYR A 60 -5.54 -2.25 -16.71
N TRP A 61 -6.29 -3.23 -17.19
CA TRP A 61 -5.86 -4.62 -17.17
C TRP A 61 -4.73 -4.94 -18.16
N ALA A 62 -4.67 -4.25 -19.30
CA ALA A 62 -3.55 -4.36 -20.23
C ALA A 62 -2.25 -3.84 -19.59
N ARG A 63 -2.29 -2.68 -18.96
CA ARG A 63 -1.14 -2.13 -18.22
C ARG A 63 -0.76 -3.01 -17.03
N SER A 64 -1.75 -3.51 -16.30
CA SER A 64 -1.55 -4.44 -15.18
C SER A 64 -0.98 -5.80 -15.63
N LEU A 65 -1.33 -6.30 -16.82
CA LEU A 65 -0.76 -7.52 -17.39
C LEU A 65 0.77 -7.41 -17.50
N LEU A 66 1.26 -6.27 -17.99
CA LEU A 66 2.70 -6.01 -18.19
C LEU A 66 3.42 -5.67 -16.89
N GLY A 67 2.76 -4.94 -16.00
CA GLY A 67 3.35 -4.50 -14.74
C GLY A 67 3.44 -5.61 -13.69
N TRP A 68 2.48 -6.52 -13.66
CA TRP A 68 2.36 -7.55 -12.64
C TRP A 68 3.60 -8.44 -12.46
N PRO A 69 4.25 -8.99 -13.52
CA PRO A 69 5.43 -9.84 -13.34
C PRO A 69 6.55 -9.14 -12.56
N ARG A 70 6.78 -7.86 -12.83
CA ARG A 70 7.82 -7.06 -12.16
C ARG A 70 7.41 -6.69 -10.73
N PHE A 71 6.13 -6.31 -10.53
CA PHE A 71 5.58 -6.02 -9.22
C PHE A 71 5.62 -7.25 -8.30
N GLY A 72 5.26 -8.43 -8.81
CA GLY A 72 5.32 -9.70 -8.09
C GLY A 72 6.74 -10.14 -7.71
N LEU A 73 7.77 -9.70 -8.45
CA LEU A 73 9.18 -9.97 -8.17
C LEU A 73 9.77 -9.07 -7.06
N ALA A 74 9.12 -7.98 -6.69
CA ALA A 74 9.59 -7.10 -5.62
C ALA A 74 9.84 -7.89 -4.34
N ARG A 75 10.91 -7.57 -3.62
CA ARG A 75 11.30 -8.26 -2.37
C ARG A 75 11.20 -7.31 -1.19
N PRO A 76 10.85 -7.80 0.02
CA PRO A 76 10.96 -7.01 1.22
C PRO A 76 12.36 -6.42 1.38
N ASN A 77 12.44 -5.17 1.80
CA ASN A 77 13.69 -4.48 2.11
C ASN A 77 13.89 -4.35 3.63
N GLY A 78 14.97 -3.70 4.05
CA GLY A 78 15.32 -3.51 5.46
C GLY A 78 14.23 -2.84 6.30
N THR A 79 13.41 -1.95 5.74
CA THR A 79 12.27 -1.34 6.44
C THR A 79 11.24 -2.40 6.82
N HIS A 80 10.84 -3.26 5.90
CA HIS A 80 9.87 -4.33 6.14
C HIS A 80 10.39 -5.33 7.17
N GLN A 81 11.68 -5.71 7.07
CA GLN A 81 12.34 -6.63 8.01
C GLN A 81 12.40 -6.05 9.42
N ALA A 82 12.74 -4.76 9.56
CA ALA A 82 12.78 -4.09 10.85
C ALA A 82 11.41 -4.00 11.52
N LEU A 83 10.34 -3.74 10.72
CA LEU A 83 8.97 -3.73 11.24
C LEU A 83 8.49 -5.13 11.65
N ALA A 84 8.86 -6.18 10.93
CA ALA A 84 8.62 -7.56 11.34
C ALA A 84 9.38 -7.91 12.65
N ALA A 85 10.60 -7.39 12.82
CA ALA A 85 11.35 -7.53 14.08
C ALA A 85 10.68 -6.79 15.24
N LEU A 86 10.06 -5.63 15.01
CA LEU A 86 9.24 -4.92 16.03
C LEU A 86 8.09 -5.80 16.52
N GLU A 87 7.40 -6.47 15.60
CA GLU A 87 6.32 -7.38 15.91
C GLU A 87 6.80 -8.60 16.71
N SER A 88 7.88 -9.26 16.26
CA SER A 88 8.44 -10.44 16.92
C SER A 88 8.94 -10.16 18.35
N ARG A 89 9.33 -8.90 18.64
CA ARG A 89 9.71 -8.45 19.98
C ARG A 89 8.52 -7.97 20.83
N GLY A 90 7.29 -8.13 20.36
CA GLY A 90 6.07 -7.77 21.08
C GLY A 90 5.82 -6.28 21.24
N LYS A 91 6.50 -5.43 20.45
CA LYS A 91 6.36 -3.96 20.50
C LYS A 91 5.19 -3.44 19.65
N LEU A 92 4.71 -4.24 18.69
CA LEU A 92 3.73 -3.82 17.71
C LEU A 92 2.30 -4.19 18.13
N GLN A 93 1.41 -3.19 18.23
CA GLN A 93 -0.03 -3.42 18.39
C GLN A 93 -0.66 -3.86 17.07
N VAL A 94 -0.34 -3.14 15.98
CA VAL A 94 -0.78 -3.45 14.62
C VAL A 94 0.10 -2.70 13.62
N LEU A 95 0.28 -3.28 12.44
CA LEU A 95 0.83 -2.64 11.27
C LEU A 95 -0.30 -2.34 10.29
N LEU A 96 -0.69 -1.07 10.19
CA LEU A 96 -1.61 -0.57 9.18
C LEU A 96 -0.83 -0.14 7.95
N THR A 97 -1.04 -0.78 6.81
CA THR A 97 -0.38 -0.35 5.57
C THR A 97 -1.35 0.24 4.56
N GLN A 98 -0.96 1.33 3.92
CA GLN A 98 -1.63 1.90 2.76
C GLN A 98 -1.18 1.22 1.45
N ASN A 99 -0.07 0.48 1.52
CA ASN A 99 0.50 -0.23 0.38
C ASN A 99 -0.34 -1.46 0.04
N VAL A 100 -0.29 -1.86 -1.23
CA VAL A 100 -1.05 -2.98 -1.80
C VAL A 100 -0.13 -4.12 -2.28
N ASP A 101 1.16 -4.06 -1.92
CA ASP A 101 2.23 -4.92 -2.43
C ASP A 101 2.42 -6.24 -1.65
N GLY A 102 1.88 -6.34 -0.43
CA GLY A 102 2.01 -7.52 0.42
C GLY A 102 3.42 -7.74 0.96
N LEU A 103 4.33 -6.75 0.89
CA LEU A 103 5.72 -6.93 1.29
C LEU A 103 5.90 -7.07 2.80
N HIS A 104 5.01 -6.49 3.62
CA HIS A 104 5.05 -6.68 5.08
C HIS A 104 4.81 -8.14 5.46
N GLN A 105 3.79 -8.77 4.90
CA GLN A 105 3.52 -10.20 5.14
C GLN A 105 4.66 -11.08 4.63
N ARG A 106 5.23 -10.75 3.47
CA ARG A 106 6.39 -11.47 2.90
C ARG A 106 7.67 -11.28 3.71
N ALA A 107 7.78 -10.22 4.52
CA ALA A 107 8.86 -10.00 5.47
C ALA A 107 8.68 -10.74 6.79
N GLY A 108 7.50 -11.37 7.01
CA GLY A 108 7.18 -12.11 8.23
C GLY A 108 6.30 -11.35 9.22
N SER A 109 5.73 -10.19 8.86
CA SER A 109 4.71 -9.54 9.70
C SER A 109 3.38 -10.30 9.60
N HIS A 110 2.74 -10.53 10.73
CA HIS A 110 1.48 -11.28 10.86
C HIS A 110 0.29 -10.38 11.22
N ASN A 111 0.49 -9.39 12.08
CA ASN A 111 -0.56 -8.48 12.51
C ASN A 111 -0.65 -7.25 11.59
N VAL A 112 -1.02 -7.49 10.32
CA VAL A 112 -1.08 -6.47 9.27
C VAL A 112 -2.52 -6.23 8.84
N ILE A 113 -2.91 -4.95 8.76
CA ILE A 113 -4.16 -4.53 8.12
C ILE A 113 -3.82 -3.81 6.81
N ASP A 114 -4.22 -4.42 5.70
CA ASP A 114 -4.09 -3.84 4.36
C ASP A 114 -5.21 -2.82 4.14
N LEU A 115 -4.99 -1.55 4.49
CA LEU A 115 -6.02 -0.49 4.46
C LEU A 115 -6.68 -0.39 3.09
N HIS A 116 -5.87 -0.44 2.05
CA HIS A 116 -6.33 -0.32 0.66
C HIS A 116 -6.41 -1.66 -0.07
N GLY A 117 -6.34 -2.79 0.63
CA GLY A 117 -6.38 -4.12 0.03
C GLY A 117 -5.06 -4.57 -0.58
N ARG A 118 -5.10 -5.56 -1.50
CA ARG A 118 -3.90 -6.20 -2.04
C ARG A 118 -4.01 -6.46 -3.53
N LEU A 119 -2.94 -6.16 -4.28
CA LEU A 119 -2.86 -6.40 -5.74
C LEU A 119 -2.72 -7.88 -6.10
N ASP A 120 -2.28 -8.74 -5.19
CA ASP A 120 -2.18 -10.18 -5.43
C ASP A 120 -3.54 -10.91 -5.39
N GLN A 121 -4.63 -10.16 -5.18
CA GLN A 121 -6.00 -10.66 -5.18
C GLN A 121 -6.85 -9.95 -6.22
N VAL A 122 -7.80 -10.69 -6.80
CA VAL A 122 -8.84 -10.18 -7.70
C VAL A 122 -10.20 -10.52 -7.10
N ARG A 123 -11.11 -9.53 -7.08
CA ARG A 123 -12.47 -9.66 -6.55
C ARG A 123 -13.49 -9.54 -7.67
N CYS A 124 -14.48 -10.41 -7.67
CA CYS A 124 -15.67 -10.28 -8.52
C CYS A 124 -16.61 -9.22 -7.96
N MET A 125 -17.03 -8.27 -8.79
CA MET A 125 -17.92 -7.18 -8.38
C MET A 125 -19.40 -7.58 -8.32
N GLY A 126 -19.74 -8.80 -8.75
CA GLY A 126 -21.11 -9.36 -8.67
C GLY A 126 -21.27 -10.35 -7.51
N CYS A 127 -20.48 -11.44 -7.49
CA CYS A 127 -20.60 -12.51 -6.48
C CYS A 127 -19.57 -12.42 -5.34
N GLU A 128 -18.76 -11.38 -5.30
CA GLU A 128 -17.74 -11.09 -4.29
C GLU A 128 -16.63 -12.16 -4.13
N ARG A 129 -16.64 -13.19 -4.95
CA ARG A 129 -15.59 -14.23 -4.94
C ARG A 129 -14.23 -13.61 -5.18
N ARG A 130 -13.25 -14.05 -4.39
CA ARG A 130 -11.83 -13.68 -4.55
C ARG A 130 -11.07 -14.82 -5.21
N SER A 131 -10.05 -14.44 -5.99
CA SER A 131 -9.09 -15.36 -6.60
C SER A 131 -7.70 -14.72 -6.61
N GLY A 132 -6.66 -15.54 -6.67
CA GLY A 132 -5.28 -15.03 -6.79
C GLY A 132 -5.06 -14.31 -8.11
N ARG A 133 -4.28 -13.22 -8.06
CA ARG A 133 -3.92 -12.42 -9.24
C ARG A 133 -3.14 -13.24 -10.27
N GLU A 134 -2.32 -14.21 -9.82
CA GLU A 134 -1.56 -15.09 -10.71
C GLU A 134 -2.47 -15.93 -11.62
N ALA A 135 -3.52 -16.54 -11.07
CA ALA A 135 -4.51 -17.28 -11.86
C ALA A 135 -5.23 -16.36 -12.86
N PHE A 136 -5.49 -15.11 -12.49
CA PHE A 136 -6.08 -14.14 -13.40
C PHE A 136 -5.08 -13.62 -14.43
N GLN A 137 -3.77 -13.54 -14.09
CA GLN A 137 -2.71 -13.22 -15.05
C GLN A 137 -2.71 -14.22 -16.21
N GLN A 138 -2.77 -15.51 -15.91
CA GLN A 138 -2.80 -16.53 -16.95
C GLN A 138 -4.02 -16.36 -17.87
N ARG A 139 -5.19 -16.09 -17.30
CA ARG A 139 -6.42 -15.84 -18.09
C ARG A 139 -6.32 -14.59 -18.98
N LEU A 140 -5.64 -13.55 -18.50
CA LEU A 140 -5.37 -12.35 -19.31
C LEU A 140 -4.44 -12.67 -20.47
N LEU A 141 -3.38 -13.46 -20.24
CA LEU A 141 -2.44 -13.89 -21.28
C LEU A 141 -3.12 -14.76 -22.33
N ASP A 142 -3.91 -15.74 -21.90
CA ASP A 142 -4.64 -16.66 -22.79
C ASP A 142 -5.65 -15.91 -23.69
N ALA A 143 -6.28 -14.86 -23.15
CA ALA A 143 -7.24 -14.04 -23.89
C ALA A 143 -6.61 -12.98 -24.80
N ASN A 144 -5.32 -12.66 -24.60
CA ASN A 144 -4.62 -11.57 -25.28
C ASN A 144 -3.21 -11.99 -25.74
N PRO A 145 -3.09 -12.93 -26.70
CA PRO A 145 -1.79 -13.38 -27.17
C PRO A 145 -0.99 -12.24 -27.79
N GLY A 146 0.30 -12.15 -27.43
CA GLY A 146 1.24 -11.15 -27.94
C GLY A 146 1.27 -9.83 -27.16
N TRP A 147 0.37 -9.59 -26.23
CA TRP A 147 0.38 -8.38 -25.40
C TRP A 147 1.54 -8.36 -24.40
N ASP A 148 2.00 -9.53 -23.96
CA ASP A 148 3.15 -9.70 -23.06
C ASP A 148 4.51 -9.35 -23.69
N ALA A 149 4.57 -9.27 -25.03
CA ALA A 149 5.77 -8.85 -25.75
C ALA A 149 5.97 -7.33 -25.80
N LEU A 150 4.99 -6.53 -25.35
CA LEU A 150 5.09 -5.07 -25.33
C LEU A 150 6.00 -4.61 -24.17
N GLU A 151 6.94 -3.71 -24.48
CA GLU A 151 7.82 -3.12 -23.48
C GLU A 151 7.18 -1.87 -22.85
N ALA A 152 7.23 -1.79 -21.52
CA ALA A 152 6.70 -0.64 -20.79
C ALA A 152 7.44 -0.39 -19.46
N GLY A 153 7.44 0.86 -18.99
CA GLY A 153 7.93 1.24 -17.65
C GLY A 153 7.02 0.72 -16.54
N ILE A 154 7.44 0.86 -15.27
CA ILE A 154 6.66 0.47 -14.08
C ILE A 154 6.05 1.73 -13.43
N ALA A 155 4.77 1.64 -13.04
CA ALA A 155 4.08 2.63 -12.23
C ALA A 155 3.91 2.16 -10.77
N PRO A 156 3.64 3.08 -9.81
CA PRO A 156 3.52 2.77 -8.38
C PRO A 156 2.38 1.81 -8.01
N ASP A 157 1.34 1.73 -8.82
CA ASP A 157 0.16 0.89 -8.65
C ASP A 157 0.32 -0.52 -9.25
N GLY A 158 1.55 -0.89 -9.64
CA GLY A 158 1.86 -2.17 -10.27
C GLY A 158 1.48 -2.22 -11.75
N ASP A 159 1.05 -1.10 -12.34
CA ASP A 159 0.73 -0.97 -13.75
C ASP A 159 1.98 -0.67 -14.58
N ALA A 160 1.92 -0.99 -15.88
CA ALA A 160 2.93 -0.57 -16.84
C ALA A 160 2.61 0.81 -17.42
N ASP A 161 3.64 1.61 -17.70
CA ASP A 161 3.50 2.90 -18.38
C ASP A 161 3.49 2.64 -19.90
N LEU A 162 2.32 2.32 -20.42
CA LEU A 162 2.08 1.95 -21.82
C LEU A 162 1.01 2.87 -22.42
N GLU A 163 1.32 3.44 -23.58
CA GLU A 163 0.36 4.16 -24.40
C GLU A 163 0.22 3.45 -25.75
N THR A 164 -0.95 2.88 -25.99
CA THR A 164 -1.31 2.17 -27.22
C THR A 164 -2.83 2.14 -27.39
N ASP A 165 -3.32 1.62 -28.49
CA ASP A 165 -4.75 1.32 -28.66
C ASP A 165 -5.13 0.06 -27.85
N PHE A 166 -5.94 0.23 -26.82
CA PHE A 166 -6.40 -0.83 -25.93
C PHE A 166 -7.74 -1.44 -26.36
N SER A 167 -8.34 -1.00 -27.47
CA SER A 167 -9.69 -1.42 -27.89
C SER A 167 -9.83 -2.91 -28.17
N SER A 168 -8.73 -3.55 -28.59
CA SER A 168 -8.68 -4.99 -28.85
C SER A 168 -8.39 -5.84 -27.60
N PHE A 169 -8.06 -5.22 -26.44
CA PHE A 169 -7.73 -5.97 -25.25
C PHE A 169 -8.96 -6.60 -24.61
N VAL A 170 -8.95 -7.90 -24.43
CA VAL A 170 -10.03 -8.68 -23.83
C VAL A 170 -9.84 -8.78 -22.31
N VAL A 171 -10.83 -8.32 -21.54
CA VAL A 171 -10.86 -8.49 -20.08
C VAL A 171 -11.76 -9.66 -19.73
N PRO A 172 -11.24 -10.79 -19.22
CA PRO A 172 -12.07 -11.95 -18.87
C PRO A 172 -12.99 -11.66 -17.69
N ASP A 173 -14.26 -11.96 -17.83
CA ASP A 173 -15.27 -11.84 -16.78
C ASP A 173 -15.14 -12.92 -15.70
N CYS A 174 -15.89 -12.79 -14.61
CA CYS A 174 -15.94 -13.78 -13.55
C CYS A 174 -16.44 -15.14 -14.09
N PRO A 175 -15.68 -16.24 -13.92
CA PRO A 175 -16.06 -17.55 -14.45
C PRO A 175 -17.30 -18.14 -13.75
N SER A 176 -17.71 -17.57 -12.61
CA SER A 176 -18.81 -18.07 -11.81
C SER A 176 -20.15 -17.36 -12.07
N CYS A 177 -20.12 -16.06 -12.41
CA CYS A 177 -21.35 -15.28 -12.56
C CYS A 177 -21.34 -14.28 -13.72
N GLY A 178 -20.26 -14.21 -14.52
CA GLY A 178 -20.14 -13.30 -15.67
C GLY A 178 -19.98 -11.82 -15.31
N ALA A 179 -19.82 -11.46 -14.02
CA ALA A 179 -19.66 -10.07 -13.62
C ALA A 179 -18.19 -9.61 -13.72
N LEU A 180 -17.99 -8.29 -13.68
CA LEU A 180 -16.67 -7.64 -13.75
C LEU A 180 -15.73 -8.12 -12.66
N LEU A 181 -14.46 -8.25 -13.01
CA LEU A 181 -13.35 -8.51 -12.09
C LEU A 181 -12.56 -7.23 -11.86
N LYS A 182 -12.28 -6.92 -10.59
CA LYS A 182 -11.46 -5.79 -10.13
C LYS A 182 -10.32 -6.30 -9.24
N PRO A 183 -9.11 -5.71 -9.25
CA PRO A 183 -8.13 -6.03 -8.21
C PRO A 183 -8.76 -5.75 -6.84
N ASP A 184 -8.46 -6.58 -5.84
CA ASP A 184 -9.03 -6.42 -4.49
C ASP A 184 -8.33 -5.29 -3.72
N VAL A 185 -8.27 -4.11 -4.37
CA VAL A 185 -7.74 -2.87 -3.80
C VAL A 185 -8.80 -1.77 -3.80
N VAL A 186 -8.69 -0.86 -2.87
CA VAL A 186 -9.54 0.34 -2.79
C VAL A 186 -9.01 1.37 -3.77
N PHE A 187 -9.77 1.68 -4.82
CA PHE A 187 -9.42 2.69 -5.81
C PHE A 187 -9.68 4.10 -5.29
N PHE A 188 -9.10 5.10 -5.96
CA PHE A 188 -9.44 6.50 -5.71
C PHE A 188 -10.94 6.72 -5.97
N GLY A 189 -11.61 7.42 -5.05
CA GLY A 189 -13.07 7.59 -5.09
C GLY A 189 -13.89 6.40 -4.56
N GLU A 190 -13.23 5.30 -4.18
CA GLU A 190 -13.86 4.17 -3.48
C GLU A 190 -13.72 4.33 -1.96
N ASN A 191 -14.72 3.86 -1.21
CA ASN A 191 -14.64 3.86 0.24
C ASN A 191 -13.88 2.63 0.76
N VAL A 192 -13.01 2.83 1.74
CA VAL A 192 -12.48 1.72 2.54
C VAL A 192 -13.64 1.01 3.24
N PRO A 193 -13.73 -0.33 3.23
CA PRO A 193 -14.76 -1.09 3.91
C PRO A 193 -14.92 -0.67 5.38
N ARG A 194 -16.17 -0.51 5.83
CA ARG A 194 -16.47 0.02 7.18
C ARG A 194 -15.92 -0.86 8.28
N GLU A 195 -16.01 -2.17 8.12
CA GLU A 195 -15.47 -3.16 9.06
C GLU A 195 -13.95 -3.05 9.20
N ARG A 196 -13.23 -2.77 8.09
CA ARG A 196 -11.78 -2.55 8.12
C ARG A 196 -11.43 -1.28 8.88
N VAL A 197 -12.21 -0.20 8.66
CA VAL A 197 -12.03 1.05 9.39
C VAL A 197 -12.29 0.87 10.88
N ALA A 198 -13.34 0.14 11.26
CA ALA A 198 -13.65 -0.17 12.65
C ALA A 198 -12.52 -0.95 13.32
N ALA A 199 -12.03 -2.03 12.69
CA ALA A 199 -10.91 -2.80 13.19
C ALA A 199 -9.65 -1.95 13.42
N VAL A 200 -9.34 -1.01 12.52
CA VAL A 200 -8.21 -0.09 12.71
C VAL A 200 -8.41 0.81 13.93
N HIS A 201 -9.63 1.32 14.14
CA HIS A 201 -9.94 2.13 15.32
C HIS A 201 -9.82 1.33 16.62
N ASP A 202 -10.25 0.07 16.64
CA ASP A 202 -10.13 -0.80 17.80
C ASP A 202 -8.66 -1.03 18.19
N HIS A 203 -7.79 -1.23 17.21
CA HIS A 203 -6.34 -1.32 17.46
C HIS A 203 -5.73 0.01 17.91
N LEU A 204 -6.17 1.13 17.33
CA LEU A 204 -5.67 2.46 17.70
C LEU A 204 -6.01 2.80 19.15
N GLN A 205 -7.21 2.43 19.64
CA GLN A 205 -7.62 2.64 21.04
C GLN A 205 -6.76 1.86 22.05
N GLN A 206 -6.15 0.76 21.61
CA GLN A 206 -5.28 -0.08 22.43
C GLN A 206 -3.82 0.34 22.37
N ALA A 207 -3.45 1.21 21.43
CA ALA A 207 -2.08 1.69 21.25
C ALA A 207 -1.70 2.74 22.29
N ASP A 208 -0.41 2.84 22.57
CA ASP A 208 0.18 3.88 23.44
C ASP A 208 1.04 4.89 22.67
N ALA A 209 1.37 4.62 21.41
CA ALA A 209 2.09 5.51 20.52
C ALA A 209 1.81 5.19 19.04
N VAL A 210 2.03 6.16 18.16
CA VAL A 210 1.87 6.01 16.71
C VAL A 210 3.18 6.34 15.99
N LEU A 211 3.62 5.43 15.13
CA LEU A 211 4.76 5.61 14.23
C LEU A 211 4.30 5.57 12.78
N VAL A 212 4.47 6.67 12.07
CA VAL A 212 4.26 6.75 10.61
C VAL A 212 5.58 6.48 9.90
N VAL A 213 5.60 5.53 8.97
CA VAL A 213 6.83 5.16 8.24
C VAL A 213 6.59 5.24 6.72
N GLY A 214 7.38 6.04 6.04
CA GLY A 214 7.37 6.17 4.58
C GLY A 214 6.02 6.61 4.01
N SER A 215 5.29 7.50 4.72
CA SER A 215 4.00 8.02 4.26
C SER A 215 3.91 9.53 4.40
N SER A 216 3.59 10.21 3.30
CA SER A 216 3.26 11.64 3.33
C SER A 216 1.87 11.92 3.93
N LEU A 217 1.03 10.89 4.14
CA LEU A 217 -0.35 11.00 4.67
C LEU A 217 -1.27 11.92 3.84
N MET A 218 -0.94 12.24 2.61
CA MET A 218 -1.77 13.11 1.76
C MET A 218 -3.14 12.50 1.48
N VAL A 219 -3.26 11.17 1.47
CA VAL A 219 -4.54 10.46 1.31
C VAL A 219 -5.27 10.41 2.65
N TYR A 220 -6.49 10.94 2.68
CA TYR A 220 -7.28 11.08 3.91
C TYR A 220 -7.58 9.75 4.61
N SER A 221 -7.74 8.66 3.85
CA SER A 221 -8.03 7.33 4.41
C SER A 221 -6.99 6.82 5.41
N GLY A 222 -5.71 7.20 5.25
CA GLY A 222 -4.65 6.95 6.23
C GLY A 222 -4.52 8.09 7.26
N PHE A 223 -4.57 9.35 6.80
CA PHE A 223 -4.40 10.53 7.66
C PHE A 223 -5.40 10.59 8.83
N ARG A 224 -6.66 10.19 8.61
CA ARG A 224 -7.70 10.22 9.67
C ARG A 224 -7.32 9.44 10.93
N PHE A 225 -6.52 8.38 10.84
CA PHE A 225 -6.09 7.61 12.01
C PHE A 225 -5.01 8.35 12.81
N VAL A 226 -4.11 9.04 12.13
CA VAL A 226 -3.12 9.93 12.77
C VAL A 226 -3.83 11.10 13.44
N GLN A 227 -4.82 11.69 12.79
CA GLN A 227 -5.66 12.75 13.37
C GLN A 227 -6.43 12.26 14.61
N ALA A 228 -6.99 11.05 14.57
CA ALA A 228 -7.67 10.44 15.70
C ALA A 228 -6.71 10.16 16.87
N ALA A 229 -5.49 9.66 16.59
CA ALA A 229 -4.45 9.45 17.58
C ALA A 229 -4.05 10.76 18.28
N ALA A 230 -3.74 11.80 17.51
CA ALA A 230 -3.38 13.10 18.06
C ALA A 230 -4.52 13.70 18.91
N LYS A 231 -5.78 13.58 18.46
CA LYS A 231 -6.96 14.01 19.23
C LYS A 231 -7.13 13.24 20.55
N ALA A 232 -6.72 11.96 20.57
CA ALA A 232 -6.72 11.13 21.78
C ALA A 232 -5.51 11.38 22.68
N GLY A 233 -4.59 12.29 22.33
CA GLY A 233 -3.39 12.61 23.10
C GLY A 233 -2.26 11.60 22.96
N LEU A 234 -2.34 10.67 21.97
CA LEU A 234 -1.25 9.73 21.70
C LEU A 234 -0.07 10.46 21.05
N PRO A 235 1.18 10.18 21.46
CA PRO A 235 2.36 10.71 20.79
C PRO A 235 2.48 10.12 19.39
N VAL A 236 2.61 10.98 18.39
CA VAL A 236 2.78 10.62 16.99
C VAL A 236 4.15 11.02 16.49
N VAL A 237 4.89 10.10 15.91
CA VAL A 237 6.20 10.34 15.28
C VAL A 237 6.13 9.89 13.81
N ALA A 238 6.78 10.64 12.93
CA ALA A 238 6.96 10.24 11.53
C ALA A 238 8.43 9.96 11.21
N LEU A 239 8.65 8.86 10.52
CA LEU A 239 9.89 8.54 9.80
C LEU A 239 9.58 8.69 8.31
N ASN A 240 9.79 9.87 7.75
CA ASN A 240 9.44 10.18 6.37
C ASN A 240 10.25 11.37 5.84
N ARG A 241 10.79 11.23 4.64
CA ARG A 241 11.43 12.34 3.93
C ARG A 241 10.38 13.28 3.34
N GLY A 242 10.61 14.58 3.47
CA GLY A 242 9.74 15.61 2.93
C GLY A 242 8.47 15.85 3.76
N ARG A 243 7.58 16.62 3.18
CA ARG A 243 6.36 17.11 3.83
C ARG A 243 5.34 15.98 4.06
N THR A 244 4.72 15.98 5.26
CA THR A 244 3.54 15.17 5.54
C THR A 244 2.32 16.05 5.83
N ARG A 245 1.14 15.50 5.63
CA ARG A 245 -0.11 16.18 6.00
C ARG A 245 -0.26 16.34 7.52
N ALA A 246 0.51 15.57 8.29
CA ALA A 246 0.43 15.52 9.75
C ALA A 246 1.54 16.32 10.44
N ASP A 247 2.38 17.09 9.74
CA ASP A 247 3.55 17.75 10.33
C ASP A 247 3.21 18.56 11.60
N ASP A 248 2.05 19.24 11.64
CA ASP A 248 1.58 20.00 12.81
C ASP A 248 1.06 19.12 13.97
N LEU A 249 0.94 17.81 13.78
CA LEU A 249 0.44 16.85 14.78
C LEU A 249 1.56 15.98 15.36
N LEU A 250 2.78 16.09 14.83
CA LEU A 250 3.89 15.22 15.19
C LEU A 250 4.61 15.72 16.46
N LEU A 251 4.99 14.78 17.31
CA LEU A 251 5.96 15.05 18.38
C LEU A 251 7.34 15.44 17.81
N PHE A 252 7.78 14.69 16.79
CA PHE A 252 8.92 15.02 15.94
C PHE A 252 8.85 14.21 14.62
N LYS A 253 9.67 14.62 13.64
CA LYS A 253 9.87 13.91 12.39
C LYS A 253 11.34 13.55 12.23
N ASP A 254 11.61 12.30 11.83
CA ASP A 254 12.92 11.81 11.40
C ASP A 254 12.92 11.69 9.88
N GLU A 255 13.83 12.35 9.19
CA GLU A 255 13.89 12.39 7.73
C GLU A 255 14.98 11.49 7.13
N ARG A 256 15.59 10.62 7.97
CA ARG A 256 16.53 9.62 7.48
C ARG A 256 15.85 8.58 6.59
N ASP A 257 16.64 7.77 5.91
CA ASP A 257 16.14 6.58 5.22
C ASP A 257 15.42 5.63 6.21
N CYS A 258 14.28 5.08 5.79
CA CYS A 258 13.45 4.26 6.68
C CYS A 258 14.19 2.99 7.15
N ALA A 259 14.90 2.32 6.24
CA ALA A 259 15.64 1.11 6.59
C ALA A 259 16.82 1.42 7.53
N GLU A 260 17.57 2.47 7.23
CA GLU A 260 18.72 2.90 8.03
C GLU A 260 18.29 3.32 9.46
N ALA A 261 17.24 4.14 9.56
CA ALA A 261 16.77 4.62 10.85
C ALA A 261 16.23 3.48 11.73
N LEU A 262 15.49 2.54 11.16
CA LEU A 262 14.95 1.38 11.88
C LEU A 262 16.02 0.32 12.18
N ALA A 263 17.02 0.13 11.30
CA ALA A 263 18.14 -0.79 11.56
C ALA A 263 18.91 -0.39 12.82
N THR A 264 19.03 0.91 13.12
CA THR A 264 19.68 1.41 14.35
C THR A 264 18.97 0.92 15.61
N TRP A 265 17.64 0.72 15.57
CA TRP A 265 16.87 0.12 16.64
C TRP A 265 16.99 -1.41 16.63
N ALA A 266 16.88 -2.04 15.45
CA ALA A 266 16.85 -3.51 15.30
C ALA A 266 18.19 -4.18 15.70
N ALA A 267 19.30 -3.46 15.63
CA ALA A 267 20.64 -3.95 15.98
C ALA A 267 20.88 -4.09 17.51
N ARG A 268 19.92 -3.69 18.34
CA ARG A 268 19.95 -3.82 19.82
C ARG A 268 19.19 -5.05 20.28
#